data_3755646b70a86a44f1779a9cd01fd141
#
_entry.id   3755646b70a86a44f1779a9cd01fd141
#
_cell.length_a   1.000
_cell.length_b   1.000
_cell.length_c   1.000
_cell.angle_alpha   90.00
_cell.angle_beta   90.00
_cell.angle_gamma   90.00
#
_symmetry.space_group_name_H-M   'P 1'
#
loop_
_entity.id
_entity.type
_entity.pdbx_description
1 polymer ?
#
loop_
_entity_poly.entity_id
_entity_poly.type
_entity_poly.pdbx_seq_one_letter_code
_entity_poly.pdbx_strand_id
1 'polypeptide(L)'
;RDVLAHLLFIPLAIAWVGFIASATHLGTPANALHAINGLGRSPLSNEVVSAVAFLFFAGMAWMYSYREKPKASVMNGLLAISIVCVIVMLFHTSFAYSIATVPTWDTWLTPVNLCATALLSGPALATTVLQAARVRAGKWPYALLLIAVAALAAGTVLLVCHMNFLGTVGNNVTLASALVPNYGWLIAAHAALAICGLAFQLHGLRLATSRTRGLVFSVIGCAVVIIAALLARFPFYDAYLSVGF
;
A
#
# COMPACT_ATOMS: atom_id res chain seq x y z
N ARG A 1 3.97 -25.05 -3.38
CA ARG A 1 2.80 -24.42 -2.75
C ARG A 1 3.10 -24.07 -1.28
N ASP A 2 3.72 -25.00 -0.56
CA ASP A 2 4.03 -24.84 0.86
C ASP A 2 5.03 -23.72 1.11
N VAL A 3 6.10 -23.64 0.33
CA VAL A 3 7.10 -22.55 0.44
C VAL A 3 6.47 -21.18 0.23
N LEU A 4 5.55 -21.03 -0.73
CA LEU A 4 4.87 -19.76 -0.97
C LEU A 4 3.99 -19.36 0.22
N ALA A 5 3.27 -20.35 0.79
CA ALA A 5 2.42 -20.10 1.96
C ALA A 5 3.25 -19.70 3.19
N HIS A 6 4.42 -20.30 3.41
CA HIS A 6 5.33 -19.89 4.47
C HIS A 6 5.85 -18.46 4.29
N LEU A 7 6.10 -18.04 3.04
CA LEU A 7 6.56 -16.68 2.74
C LEU A 7 5.48 -15.60 2.90
N LEU A 8 4.21 -15.97 3.19
CA LEU A 8 3.17 -15.01 3.58
C LEU A 8 3.56 -14.18 4.83
N PHE A 9 4.53 -14.66 5.63
CA PHE A 9 5.01 -13.87 6.75
C PHE A 9 5.63 -12.53 6.32
N ILE A 10 6.20 -12.43 5.10
CA ILE A 10 6.84 -11.21 4.60
C ILE A 10 5.81 -10.08 4.46
N PRO A 11 4.72 -10.22 3.67
CA PRO A 11 3.70 -9.19 3.59
C PRO A 11 2.98 -8.96 4.94
N LEU A 12 2.81 -10.00 5.76
CA LEU A 12 2.27 -9.85 7.10
C LEU A 12 3.16 -9.02 8.01
N ALA A 13 4.48 -9.27 8.01
CA ALA A 13 5.42 -8.48 8.81
C ALA A 13 5.41 -7.00 8.37
N ILE A 14 5.38 -6.73 7.06
CA ILE A 14 5.27 -5.36 6.53
C ILE A 14 3.96 -4.71 6.99
N ALA A 15 2.84 -5.43 6.92
CA ALA A 15 1.54 -4.93 7.37
C ALA A 15 1.52 -4.66 8.88
N TRP A 16 2.12 -5.53 9.70
CA TRP A 16 2.26 -5.31 11.15
C TRP A 16 3.10 -4.08 11.47
N VAL A 17 4.25 -3.91 10.80
CA VAL A 17 5.09 -2.72 10.97
C VAL A 17 4.30 -1.46 10.60
N GLY A 18 3.58 -1.47 9.48
CA GLY A 18 2.73 -0.36 9.08
C GLY A 18 1.63 -0.05 10.09
N PHE A 19 0.97 -1.08 10.63
CA PHE A 19 -0.08 -0.94 11.63
C PHE A 19 0.45 -0.38 12.96
N ILE A 20 1.61 -0.87 13.43
CA ILE A 20 2.27 -0.34 14.63
C ILE A 20 2.69 1.11 14.40
N ALA A 21 3.30 1.42 13.25
CA ALA A 21 3.68 2.79 12.91
C ALA A 21 2.45 3.72 12.88
N SER A 22 1.32 3.24 12.34
CA SER A 22 0.06 3.99 12.36
C SER A 22 -0.45 4.25 13.79
N ALA A 23 -0.30 3.29 14.69
CA ALA A 23 -0.71 3.47 16.09
C ALA A 23 0.17 4.47 16.86
N THR A 24 1.45 4.59 16.53
CA THR A 24 2.40 5.47 17.25
C THR A 24 2.18 6.96 17.02
N HIS A 25 1.54 7.35 15.91
CA HIS A 25 1.25 8.76 15.63
C HIS A 25 -0.19 9.19 16.02
N LEU A 26 -0.96 8.32 16.66
CA LEU A 26 -2.21 8.72 17.29
C LEU A 26 -1.92 9.76 18.39
N GLY A 27 -2.69 10.83 18.44
CA GLY A 27 -2.51 11.91 19.43
C GLY A 27 -2.52 11.41 20.88
N THR A 28 -3.16 10.27 21.14
CA THR A 28 -3.17 9.59 22.45
C THR A 28 -3.07 8.07 22.22
N PRO A 29 -1.85 7.51 22.05
CA PRO A 29 -1.66 6.08 21.79
C PRO A 29 -2.26 5.15 22.84
N ALA A 30 -2.34 5.60 24.10
CA ALA A 30 -2.99 4.86 25.18
C ALA A 30 -4.49 4.55 24.91
N ASN A 31 -5.13 5.36 24.07
CA ASN A 31 -6.52 5.19 23.68
C ASN A 31 -6.71 4.32 22.43
N ALA A 32 -5.66 3.74 21.86
CA ALA A 32 -5.74 2.94 20.64
C ALA A 32 -6.76 1.80 20.74
N LEU A 33 -6.89 1.17 21.91
CA LEU A 33 -7.90 0.12 22.16
C LEU A 33 -9.34 0.65 22.14
N HIS A 34 -9.55 1.92 22.47
CA HIS A 34 -10.87 2.55 22.42
C HIS A 34 -11.32 2.85 20.97
N ALA A 35 -10.39 2.79 20.01
CA ALA A 35 -10.74 2.92 18.59
C ALA A 35 -11.77 1.85 18.14
N ILE A 36 -11.83 0.69 18.82
CA ILE A 36 -12.81 -0.37 18.52
C ILE A 36 -14.23 0.05 18.90
N ASN A 37 -14.40 0.89 19.91
CA ASN A 37 -15.72 1.26 20.45
C ASN A 37 -16.56 2.11 19.49
N GLY A 38 -15.93 2.73 18.49
CA GLY A 38 -16.57 3.56 17.47
C GLY A 38 -16.94 2.83 16.18
N LEU A 39 -16.91 1.48 16.17
CA LEU A 39 -17.22 0.69 14.98
C LEU A 39 -18.58 1.09 14.36
N GLY A 40 -18.60 1.32 13.06
CA GLY A 40 -19.78 1.76 12.31
C GLY A 40 -20.10 3.26 12.44
N ARG A 41 -19.41 3.99 13.33
CA ARG A 41 -19.64 5.44 13.55
C ARG A 41 -18.42 6.29 13.20
N SER A 42 -17.23 5.78 13.47
CA SER A 42 -15.96 6.47 13.23
C SER A 42 -15.22 5.81 12.07
N PRO A 43 -14.81 6.57 11.01
CA PRO A 43 -13.99 6.04 9.94
C PRO A 43 -12.69 5.41 10.43
N LEU A 44 -12.01 6.03 11.39
CA LEU A 44 -10.81 5.50 12.03
C LEU A 44 -11.07 4.16 12.73
N SER A 45 -12.21 4.02 13.44
CA SER A 45 -12.57 2.75 14.09
C SER A 45 -12.80 1.64 13.07
N ASN A 46 -13.46 1.95 11.97
CA ASN A 46 -13.70 1.01 10.88
C ASN A 46 -12.39 0.56 10.24
N GLU A 47 -11.43 1.50 10.04
CA GLU A 47 -10.10 1.20 9.54
C GLU A 47 -9.36 0.23 10.48
N VAL A 48 -9.28 0.55 11.76
CA VAL A 48 -8.59 -0.28 12.77
C VAL A 48 -9.18 -1.69 12.83
N VAL A 49 -10.51 -1.82 12.89
CA VAL A 49 -11.16 -3.13 12.96
C VAL A 49 -10.93 -3.95 11.69
N SER A 50 -11.00 -3.32 10.52
CA SER A 50 -10.73 -4.02 9.24
C SER A 50 -9.26 -4.44 9.10
N ALA A 51 -8.32 -3.63 9.59
CA ALA A 51 -6.90 -3.98 9.62
C ALA A 51 -6.64 -5.17 10.57
N VAL A 52 -7.24 -5.17 11.77
CA VAL A 52 -7.16 -6.29 12.72
C VAL A 52 -7.76 -7.56 12.10
N ALA A 53 -8.92 -7.48 11.45
CA ALA A 53 -9.53 -8.62 10.78
C ALA A 53 -8.62 -9.18 9.66
N PHE A 54 -8.04 -8.31 8.83
CA PHE A 54 -7.07 -8.73 7.81
C PHE A 54 -5.87 -9.44 8.43
N LEU A 55 -5.22 -8.84 9.42
CA LEU A 55 -4.05 -9.41 10.09
C LEU A 55 -4.38 -10.75 10.77
N PHE A 56 -5.56 -10.87 11.35
CA PHE A 56 -6.01 -12.11 11.97
C PHE A 56 -6.17 -13.24 10.95
N PHE A 57 -6.97 -13.04 9.89
CA PHE A 57 -7.22 -14.11 8.92
C PHE A 57 -6.00 -14.45 8.07
N ALA A 58 -5.20 -13.46 7.68
CA ALA A 58 -3.95 -13.68 6.98
C ALA A 58 -2.90 -14.37 7.87
N GLY A 59 -2.85 -14.00 9.17
CA GLY A 59 -2.03 -14.68 10.17
C GLY A 59 -2.46 -16.14 10.38
N MET A 60 -3.77 -16.40 10.44
CA MET A 60 -4.32 -17.75 10.51
C MET A 60 -3.95 -18.58 9.26
N ALA A 61 -4.01 -17.99 8.06
CA ALA A 61 -3.59 -18.66 6.83
C ALA A 61 -2.09 -19.02 6.88
N TRP A 62 -1.26 -18.08 7.34
CA TRP A 62 0.16 -18.32 7.51
C TRP A 62 0.45 -19.42 8.54
N MET A 63 -0.13 -19.36 9.74
CA MET A 63 0.03 -20.39 10.77
C MET A 63 -0.47 -21.75 10.29
N TYR A 64 -1.62 -21.80 9.60
CA TYR A 64 -2.18 -23.03 9.06
C TYR A 64 -1.28 -23.68 8.01
N SER A 65 -0.43 -22.89 7.32
CA SER A 65 0.53 -23.42 6.32
C SER A 65 1.59 -24.34 6.90
N TYR A 66 1.86 -24.25 8.22
CA TYR A 66 2.84 -25.12 8.91
C TYR A 66 2.25 -26.47 9.36
N ARG A 67 0.95 -26.69 9.13
CA ARG A 67 0.36 -27.98 9.45
C ARG A 67 0.93 -29.08 8.54
N GLU A 68 1.24 -30.27 9.07
CA GLU A 68 1.80 -31.39 8.31
C GLU A 68 0.95 -31.77 7.08
N LYS A 69 -0.37 -31.71 7.19
CA LYS A 69 -1.34 -32.01 6.11
C LYS A 69 -2.39 -30.92 6.01
N PRO A 70 -2.06 -29.74 5.45
CA PRO A 70 -3.04 -28.65 5.32
C PRO A 70 -4.10 -29.03 4.27
N LYS A 71 -5.38 -28.91 4.66
CA LYS A 71 -6.50 -29.09 3.72
C LYS A 71 -6.56 -27.88 2.79
N ALA A 72 -6.55 -28.13 1.48
CA ALA A 72 -6.58 -27.05 0.49
C ALA A 72 -7.84 -26.19 0.58
N SER A 73 -9.00 -26.78 0.93
CA SER A 73 -10.26 -26.03 1.12
C SER A 73 -10.17 -25.01 2.25
N VAL A 74 -9.57 -25.39 3.39
CA VAL A 74 -9.39 -24.48 4.54
C VAL A 74 -8.41 -23.36 4.17
N MET A 75 -7.27 -23.70 3.57
CA MET A 75 -6.29 -22.71 3.13
C MET A 75 -6.89 -21.71 2.13
N ASN A 76 -7.61 -22.21 1.13
CA ASN A 76 -8.26 -21.35 0.13
C ASN A 76 -9.35 -20.47 0.78
N GLY A 77 -10.11 -21.00 1.75
CA GLY A 77 -11.09 -20.22 2.51
C GLY A 77 -10.44 -19.08 3.30
N LEU A 78 -9.37 -19.38 4.05
CA LEU A 78 -8.63 -18.36 4.81
C LEU A 78 -8.03 -17.27 3.91
N LEU A 79 -7.45 -17.66 2.77
CA LEU A 79 -6.91 -16.71 1.79
C LEU A 79 -8.03 -15.86 1.16
N ALA A 80 -9.18 -16.45 0.80
CA ALA A 80 -10.31 -15.71 0.26
C ALA A 80 -10.85 -14.67 1.25
N ILE A 81 -11.02 -15.05 2.52
CA ILE A 81 -11.42 -14.11 3.58
C ILE A 81 -10.38 -13.01 3.75
N SER A 82 -9.07 -13.35 3.72
CA SER A 82 -8.01 -12.35 3.83
C SER A 82 -8.04 -11.34 2.67
N ILE A 83 -8.35 -11.79 1.44
CA ILE A 83 -8.51 -10.90 0.28
C ILE A 83 -9.70 -9.96 0.48
N VAL A 84 -10.83 -10.46 0.97
CA VAL A 84 -11.99 -9.60 1.28
C VAL A 84 -11.62 -8.59 2.37
N CYS A 85 -10.97 -9.04 3.44
CA CYS A 85 -10.56 -8.15 4.54
C CYS A 85 -9.61 -7.04 4.08
N VAL A 86 -8.63 -7.32 3.20
CA VAL A 86 -7.72 -6.28 2.70
C VAL A 86 -8.42 -5.28 1.80
N ILE A 87 -9.40 -5.71 0.99
CA ILE A 87 -10.22 -4.79 0.18
C ILE A 87 -11.05 -3.87 1.08
N VAL A 88 -11.70 -4.44 2.09
CA VAL A 88 -12.47 -3.67 3.08
C VAL A 88 -11.57 -2.72 3.87
N MET A 89 -10.37 -3.15 4.23
CA MET A 89 -9.38 -2.31 4.90
C MET A 89 -8.98 -1.11 4.02
N LEU A 90 -8.65 -1.33 2.74
CA LEU A 90 -8.31 -0.24 1.80
C LEU A 90 -9.47 0.76 1.66
N PHE A 91 -10.70 0.27 1.61
CA PHE A 91 -11.89 1.11 1.58
C PHE A 91 -11.99 1.97 2.84
N HIS A 92 -11.93 1.37 4.04
CA HIS A 92 -12.01 2.11 5.29
C HIS A 92 -10.85 3.08 5.50
N THR A 93 -9.62 2.70 5.14
CA THR A 93 -8.46 3.61 5.18
C THR A 93 -8.71 4.83 4.29
N SER A 94 -9.27 4.64 3.10
CA SER A 94 -9.60 5.76 2.20
C SER A 94 -10.58 6.75 2.84
N PHE A 95 -11.60 6.26 3.50
CA PHE A 95 -12.59 7.09 4.19
C PHE A 95 -12.06 7.71 5.50
N ALA A 96 -11.10 7.07 6.16
CA ALA A 96 -10.47 7.65 7.34
C ALA A 96 -9.67 8.93 7.02
N TYR A 97 -9.20 9.06 5.79
CA TYR A 97 -8.53 10.27 5.30
C TYR A 97 -9.48 11.27 4.59
N SER A 98 -10.65 10.84 4.13
CA SER A 98 -11.64 11.75 3.52
C SER A 98 -12.49 12.41 4.61
N ILE A 99 -11.97 13.46 5.24
CA ILE A 99 -12.60 14.16 6.35
C ILE A 99 -12.88 15.62 5.99
N ALA A 100 -14.13 16.05 6.17
CA ALA A 100 -14.60 17.39 5.77
C ALA A 100 -13.84 18.54 6.47
N THR A 101 -13.23 18.28 7.62
CA THR A 101 -12.41 19.27 8.35
C THR A 101 -11.06 19.55 7.68
N VAL A 102 -10.66 18.75 6.69
CA VAL A 102 -9.43 18.92 5.92
C VAL A 102 -9.78 18.87 4.41
N PRO A 103 -10.22 19.98 3.81
CA PRO A 103 -10.70 20.01 2.42
C PRO A 103 -9.71 19.49 1.39
N THR A 104 -8.41 19.59 1.65
CA THR A 104 -7.36 19.05 0.80
C THR A 104 -7.32 17.53 0.76
N TRP A 105 -7.87 16.87 1.77
CA TRP A 105 -7.99 15.43 1.88
C TRP A 105 -9.38 14.92 1.51
N ASP A 106 -10.43 15.75 1.69
CA ASP A 106 -11.82 15.40 1.40
C ASP A 106 -12.11 15.53 -0.09
N THR A 107 -11.51 14.65 -0.87
CA THR A 107 -11.64 14.59 -2.31
C THR A 107 -11.63 13.15 -2.82
N TRP A 108 -12.30 12.90 -3.94
CA TRP A 108 -12.27 11.60 -4.60
C TRP A 108 -10.86 11.15 -5.01
N LEU A 109 -9.92 12.09 -5.14
CA LEU A 109 -8.51 11.79 -5.43
C LEU A 109 -7.85 10.98 -4.30
N THR A 110 -8.25 11.16 -3.05
CA THR A 110 -7.68 10.47 -1.89
C THR A 110 -7.83 8.95 -1.97
N PRO A 111 -9.04 8.37 -2.11
CA PRO A 111 -9.19 6.92 -2.22
C PRO A 111 -8.56 6.35 -3.49
N VAL A 112 -8.63 7.06 -4.61
CA VAL A 112 -8.08 6.54 -5.87
C VAL A 112 -6.55 6.55 -5.86
N ASN A 113 -5.90 7.57 -5.28
CA ASN A 113 -4.45 7.58 -5.06
C ASN A 113 -3.99 6.47 -4.12
N LEU A 114 -4.76 6.16 -3.07
CA LEU A 114 -4.46 5.05 -2.18
C LEU A 114 -4.49 3.71 -2.93
N CYS A 115 -5.54 3.49 -3.73
CA CYS A 115 -5.66 2.30 -4.58
C CYS A 115 -4.52 2.19 -5.60
N ALA A 116 -4.15 3.29 -6.27
CA ALA A 116 -3.04 3.31 -7.21
C ALA A 116 -1.71 2.94 -6.52
N THR A 117 -1.46 3.47 -5.31
CA THR A 117 -0.29 3.14 -4.51
C THR A 117 -0.26 1.65 -4.12
N ALA A 118 -1.41 1.09 -3.73
CA ALA A 118 -1.52 -0.33 -3.40
C ALA A 118 -1.29 -1.23 -4.63
N LEU A 119 -1.82 -0.83 -5.80
CA LEU A 119 -1.62 -1.54 -7.07
C LEU A 119 -0.22 -1.34 -7.68
N LEU A 120 0.54 -0.36 -7.26
CA LEU A 120 1.95 -0.20 -7.60
C LEU A 120 2.83 -1.11 -6.73
N SER A 121 2.69 -1.01 -5.41
CA SER A 121 3.59 -1.66 -4.45
C SER A 121 3.24 -3.14 -4.21
N GLY A 122 1.96 -3.50 -4.19
CA GLY A 122 1.50 -4.87 -3.96
C GLY A 122 2.01 -5.88 -5.00
N PRO A 123 1.81 -5.65 -6.31
CA PRO A 123 2.34 -6.49 -7.36
C PRO A 123 3.87 -6.56 -7.39
N ALA A 124 4.56 -5.46 -7.06
CA ALA A 124 6.02 -5.45 -6.92
C ALA A 124 6.49 -6.39 -5.80
N LEU A 125 5.85 -6.34 -4.64
CA LEU A 125 6.11 -7.26 -3.54
C LEU A 125 5.77 -8.71 -3.90
N ALA A 126 4.61 -8.94 -4.52
CA ALA A 126 4.18 -10.27 -4.95
C ALA A 126 5.16 -10.91 -5.94
N THR A 127 5.68 -10.13 -6.91
CA THR A 127 6.70 -10.58 -7.86
C THR A 127 7.97 -11.06 -7.12
N THR A 128 8.42 -10.30 -6.14
CA THR A 128 9.60 -10.65 -5.33
C THR A 128 9.36 -11.91 -4.50
N VAL A 129 8.19 -12.04 -3.87
CA VAL A 129 7.82 -13.23 -3.08
C VAL A 129 7.73 -14.47 -3.96
N LEU A 130 7.15 -14.36 -5.17
CA LEU A 130 7.09 -15.48 -6.12
C LEU A 130 8.49 -15.96 -6.54
N GLN A 131 9.43 -15.05 -6.77
CA GLN A 131 10.82 -15.39 -7.07
C GLN A 131 11.52 -16.04 -5.86
N ALA A 132 11.32 -15.50 -4.65
CA ALA A 132 11.86 -16.06 -3.41
C ALA A 132 11.33 -17.47 -3.15
N ALA A 133 10.03 -17.70 -3.38
CA ALA A 133 9.37 -18.99 -3.25
C ALA A 133 9.82 -20.01 -4.29
N ARG A 134 10.57 -19.58 -5.30
CA ARG A 134 11.02 -20.45 -6.39
C ARG A 134 9.86 -21.11 -7.18
N VAL A 135 8.72 -20.48 -7.22
CA VAL A 135 7.56 -20.96 -7.96
C VAL A 135 7.76 -20.74 -9.46
N ARG A 136 7.49 -21.79 -10.25
CA ARG A 136 7.37 -21.65 -11.71
C ARG A 136 6.04 -20.97 -12.04
N ALA A 137 6.01 -19.64 -11.90
CA ALA A 137 4.78 -18.85 -12.04
C ALA A 137 4.43 -18.49 -13.50
N GLY A 138 5.16 -19.00 -14.49
CA GLY A 138 4.89 -18.75 -15.90
C GLY A 138 4.88 -17.25 -16.23
N LYS A 139 3.76 -16.77 -16.77
CA LYS A 139 3.57 -15.36 -17.17
C LYS A 139 3.11 -14.45 -16.02
N TRP A 140 2.73 -14.99 -14.86
CA TRP A 140 2.15 -14.21 -13.76
C TRP A 140 3.04 -13.07 -13.23
N PRO A 141 4.37 -13.24 -13.03
CA PRO A 141 5.23 -12.14 -12.60
C PRO A 141 5.23 -10.95 -13.58
N TYR A 142 5.19 -11.24 -14.89
CA TYR A 142 5.11 -10.19 -15.92
C TYR A 142 3.74 -9.49 -15.91
N ALA A 143 2.65 -10.23 -15.68
CA ALA A 143 1.33 -9.65 -15.52
C ALA A 143 1.26 -8.73 -14.28
N LEU A 144 1.86 -9.14 -13.16
CA LEU A 144 1.97 -8.31 -11.96
C LEU A 144 2.76 -7.02 -12.23
N LEU A 145 3.89 -7.11 -12.93
CA LEU A 145 4.65 -5.92 -13.31
C LEU A 145 3.87 -5.00 -14.26
N LEU A 146 3.08 -5.56 -15.18
CA LEU A 146 2.21 -4.76 -16.06
C LEU A 146 1.16 -3.99 -15.25
N ILE A 147 0.54 -4.63 -14.25
CA ILE A 147 -0.39 -3.97 -13.33
C ILE A 147 0.33 -2.84 -12.59
N ALA A 148 1.55 -3.07 -12.09
CA ALA A 148 2.31 -2.03 -11.39
C ALA A 148 2.67 -0.85 -12.32
N VAL A 149 3.03 -1.11 -13.58
CA VAL A 149 3.29 -0.05 -14.59
C VAL A 149 2.03 0.75 -14.88
N ALA A 150 0.90 0.09 -15.08
CA ALA A 150 -0.38 0.77 -15.28
C ALA A 150 -0.79 1.61 -14.07
N ALA A 151 -0.58 1.07 -12.86
CA ALA A 151 -0.83 1.78 -11.61
C ALA A 151 0.10 2.99 -11.42
N LEU A 152 1.37 2.88 -11.81
CA LEU A 152 2.31 4.01 -11.82
C LEU A 152 1.84 5.12 -12.76
N ALA A 153 1.46 4.78 -13.99
CA ALA A 153 0.98 5.75 -14.96
C ALA A 153 -0.30 6.47 -14.46
N ALA A 154 -1.29 5.70 -14.02
CA ALA A 154 -2.53 6.25 -13.45
C ALA A 154 -2.26 7.07 -12.18
N GLY A 155 -1.45 6.56 -11.25
CA GLY A 155 -1.10 7.24 -10.01
C GLY A 155 -0.36 8.56 -10.25
N THR A 156 0.56 8.60 -11.21
CA THR A 156 1.25 9.85 -11.60
C THR A 156 0.26 10.89 -12.12
N VAL A 157 -0.69 10.50 -12.97
CA VAL A 157 -1.76 11.42 -13.44
C VAL A 157 -2.60 11.91 -12.26
N LEU A 158 -2.99 11.03 -11.34
CA LEU A 158 -3.78 11.40 -10.16
C LEU A 158 -3.02 12.35 -9.23
N LEU A 159 -1.70 12.19 -9.07
CA LEU A 159 -0.88 13.12 -8.29
C LEU A 159 -0.81 14.51 -8.97
N VAL A 160 -0.72 14.57 -10.29
CA VAL A 160 -0.80 15.84 -11.04
C VAL A 160 -2.19 16.47 -10.87
N CYS A 161 -3.26 15.69 -10.95
CA CYS A 161 -4.62 16.17 -10.68
C CYS A 161 -4.74 16.73 -9.25
N HIS A 162 -4.15 16.04 -8.25
CA HIS A 162 -4.15 16.51 -6.87
C HIS A 162 -3.34 17.79 -6.70
N MET A 163 -2.17 17.90 -7.33
CA MET A 163 -1.37 19.13 -7.33
C MET A 163 -2.18 20.32 -7.89
N ASN A 164 -2.87 20.14 -9.01
CA ASN A 164 -3.72 21.17 -9.60
C ASN A 164 -4.93 21.54 -8.69
N PHE A 165 -5.54 20.53 -8.07
CA PHE A 165 -6.64 20.71 -7.12
C PHE A 165 -6.20 21.56 -5.92
N LEU A 166 -4.99 21.38 -5.38
CA LEU A 166 -4.46 22.20 -4.28
C LEU A 166 -4.35 23.70 -4.65
N GLY A 167 -4.22 24.02 -5.92
CA GLY A 167 -4.25 25.41 -6.41
C GLY A 167 -5.64 26.06 -6.36
N THR A 168 -6.69 25.28 -6.16
CA THR A 168 -8.09 25.77 -6.11
C THR A 168 -8.66 25.81 -4.69
N VAL A 169 -7.95 25.24 -3.71
CA VAL A 169 -8.37 25.15 -2.31
C VAL A 169 -7.50 26.06 -1.45
N GLY A 170 -8.11 26.82 -0.59
CA GLY A 170 -7.40 27.70 0.34
C GLY A 170 -8.29 28.12 1.50
N ASN A 171 -7.69 28.77 2.46
CA ASN A 171 -8.36 29.48 3.53
C ASN A 171 -8.09 30.99 3.40
N ASN A 172 -8.51 31.80 4.38
CA ASN A 172 -8.31 33.25 4.38
C ASN A 172 -6.83 33.70 4.47
N VAL A 173 -5.90 32.75 4.72
CA VAL A 173 -4.49 33.03 4.95
C VAL A 173 -3.61 32.53 3.79
N THR A 174 -3.90 31.33 3.25
CA THR A 174 -3.03 30.69 2.26
C THR A 174 -3.78 29.76 1.32
N LEU A 175 -3.21 29.54 0.14
CA LEU A 175 -3.61 28.46 -0.77
C LEU A 175 -2.92 27.15 -0.35
N ALA A 176 -3.61 26.04 -0.51
CA ALA A 176 -3.07 24.71 -0.20
C ALA A 176 -1.81 24.37 -1.02
N SER A 177 -1.72 24.88 -2.25
CA SER A 177 -0.53 24.72 -3.10
C SER A 177 0.73 25.35 -2.51
N ALA A 178 0.61 26.40 -1.68
CA ALA A 178 1.75 27.03 -1.02
C ALA A 178 2.35 26.15 0.11
N LEU A 179 1.56 25.18 0.64
CA LEU A 179 2.04 24.26 1.66
C LEU A 179 3.00 23.20 1.07
N VAL A 180 2.90 22.94 -0.24
CA VAL A 180 3.72 21.94 -0.95
C VAL A 180 4.37 22.54 -2.19
N PRO A 181 5.29 23.50 -2.05
CA PRO A 181 5.89 24.23 -3.18
C PRO A 181 6.69 23.30 -4.11
N ASN A 182 7.20 22.20 -3.59
CA ASN A 182 8.01 21.23 -4.32
C ASN A 182 7.22 20.03 -4.88
N TYR A 183 5.89 20.10 -4.95
CA TYR A 183 5.06 18.96 -5.34
C TYR A 183 5.46 18.36 -6.68
N GLY A 184 5.69 19.20 -7.70
CA GLY A 184 6.11 18.73 -9.03
C GLY A 184 7.40 17.91 -9.01
N TRP A 185 8.38 18.33 -8.21
CA TRP A 185 9.62 17.58 -8.02
C TRP A 185 9.42 16.26 -7.30
N LEU A 186 8.53 16.20 -6.31
CA LEU A 186 8.16 14.97 -5.60
C LEU A 186 7.47 13.97 -6.54
N ILE A 187 6.59 14.43 -7.43
CA ILE A 187 5.97 13.60 -8.48
C ILE A 187 7.04 13.05 -9.43
N ALA A 188 7.96 13.90 -9.91
CA ALA A 188 9.02 13.48 -10.80
C ALA A 188 9.96 12.45 -10.14
N ALA A 189 10.35 12.68 -8.90
CA ALA A 189 11.18 11.75 -8.13
C ALA A 189 10.46 10.42 -7.87
N HIS A 190 9.17 10.45 -7.50
CA HIS A 190 8.32 9.25 -7.37
C HIS A 190 8.32 8.44 -8.66
N ALA A 191 8.02 9.08 -9.79
CA ALA A 191 7.94 8.39 -11.08
C ALA A 191 9.31 7.80 -11.49
N ALA A 192 10.40 8.56 -11.35
CA ALA A 192 11.73 8.11 -11.68
C ALA A 192 12.17 6.90 -10.83
N LEU A 193 11.96 6.96 -9.51
CA LEU A 193 12.28 5.85 -8.61
C LEU A 193 11.41 4.62 -8.91
N ALA A 194 10.10 4.80 -9.12
CA ALA A 194 9.23 3.68 -9.43
C ALA A 194 9.60 3.00 -10.75
N ILE A 195 9.91 3.77 -11.81
CA ILE A 195 10.40 3.24 -13.09
C ILE A 195 11.69 2.47 -12.87
N CYS A 196 12.65 3.03 -12.14
CA CYS A 196 13.91 2.38 -11.82
C CYS A 196 13.68 1.05 -11.07
N GLY A 197 12.84 1.05 -10.06
CA GLY A 197 12.51 -0.14 -9.29
C GLY A 197 11.85 -1.24 -10.12
N LEU A 198 10.88 -0.88 -10.97
CA LEU A 198 10.22 -1.82 -11.88
C LEU A 198 11.18 -2.35 -12.96
N ALA A 199 12.11 -1.53 -13.43
CA ALA A 199 13.15 -1.96 -14.35
C ALA A 199 14.10 -2.98 -13.71
N PHE A 200 14.49 -2.78 -12.44
CA PHE A 200 15.26 -3.76 -11.68
C PHE A 200 14.52 -5.08 -11.54
N GLN A 201 13.22 -5.05 -11.23
CA GLN A 201 12.42 -6.28 -11.14
C GLN A 201 12.32 -7.00 -12.48
N LEU A 202 12.06 -6.27 -13.56
CA LEU A 202 12.02 -6.84 -14.91
C LEU A 202 13.38 -7.47 -15.29
N HIS A 203 14.49 -6.81 -14.97
CA HIS A 203 15.82 -7.34 -15.16
C HIS A 203 16.03 -8.62 -14.35
N GLY A 204 15.63 -8.62 -13.08
CA GLY A 204 15.67 -9.79 -12.19
C GLY A 204 14.89 -10.98 -12.73
N LEU A 205 13.73 -10.76 -13.33
CA LEU A 205 12.94 -11.80 -13.98
C LEU A 205 13.63 -12.40 -15.22
N ARG A 206 14.39 -11.58 -15.94
CA ARG A 206 15.12 -12.03 -17.16
C ARG A 206 16.41 -12.78 -16.85
N LEU A 207 16.95 -12.67 -15.64
CA LEU A 207 18.15 -13.40 -15.20
C LEU A 207 17.84 -14.87 -14.86
N ALA A 208 17.26 -15.62 -15.82
CA ALA A 208 16.85 -17.01 -15.64
C ALA A 208 18.02 -17.95 -15.26
N THR A 209 19.25 -17.64 -15.70
CA THR A 209 20.46 -18.45 -15.48
C THR A 209 21.09 -18.26 -14.11
N SER A 210 20.90 -17.09 -13.47
CA SER A 210 21.47 -16.80 -12.15
C SER A 210 20.37 -16.40 -11.16
N ARG A 211 19.78 -17.41 -10.58
CA ARG A 211 18.62 -17.28 -9.68
C ARG A 211 18.84 -16.35 -8.50
N THR A 212 20.02 -16.42 -7.87
CA THR A 212 20.35 -15.55 -6.73
C THR A 212 20.46 -14.10 -7.18
N ARG A 213 21.10 -13.83 -8.31
CA ARG A 213 21.19 -12.46 -8.87
C ARG A 213 19.81 -11.94 -9.23
N GLY A 214 18.96 -12.76 -9.86
CA GLY A 214 17.58 -12.39 -10.19
C GLY A 214 16.78 -11.99 -8.96
N LEU A 215 16.87 -12.76 -7.88
CA LEU A 215 16.21 -12.41 -6.61
C LEU A 215 16.75 -11.12 -6.00
N VAL A 216 18.07 -10.90 -6.01
CA VAL A 216 18.67 -9.66 -5.50
C VAL A 216 18.14 -8.45 -6.25
N PHE A 217 18.10 -8.50 -7.59
CA PHE A 217 17.53 -7.41 -8.40
C PHE A 217 16.04 -7.17 -8.09
N SER A 218 15.26 -8.24 -7.90
CA SER A 218 13.85 -8.09 -7.53
C SER A 218 13.66 -7.49 -6.14
N VAL A 219 14.48 -7.87 -5.16
CA VAL A 219 14.42 -7.30 -3.79
C VAL A 219 14.78 -5.81 -3.83
N ILE A 220 15.86 -5.45 -4.51
CA ILE A 220 16.26 -4.04 -4.67
C ILE A 220 15.15 -3.26 -5.39
N GLY A 221 14.63 -3.80 -6.50
CA GLY A 221 13.55 -3.18 -7.26
C GLY A 221 12.29 -2.97 -6.42
N CYS A 222 11.89 -3.97 -5.62
CA CYS A 222 10.76 -3.86 -4.71
C CYS A 222 10.98 -2.77 -3.64
N ALA A 223 12.16 -2.74 -3.03
CA ALA A 223 12.50 -1.72 -2.04
C ALA A 223 12.42 -0.30 -2.63
N VAL A 224 12.96 -0.11 -3.85
CA VAL A 224 12.92 1.18 -4.55
C VAL A 224 11.48 1.58 -4.88
N VAL A 225 10.61 0.63 -5.31
CA VAL A 225 9.18 0.90 -5.55
C VAL A 225 8.48 1.31 -4.25
N ILE A 226 8.76 0.66 -3.13
CA ILE A 226 8.18 1.02 -1.83
C ILE A 226 8.63 2.42 -1.41
N ILE A 227 9.91 2.76 -1.58
CA ILE A 227 10.42 4.11 -1.30
C ILE A 227 9.72 5.14 -2.19
N ALA A 228 9.54 4.84 -3.48
CA ALA A 228 8.79 5.70 -4.39
C ALA A 228 7.34 5.91 -3.92
N ALA A 229 6.67 4.84 -3.49
CA ALA A 229 5.31 4.91 -2.97
C ALA A 229 5.21 5.75 -1.68
N LEU A 230 6.18 5.63 -0.78
CA LEU A 230 6.27 6.48 0.41
C LEU A 230 6.49 7.95 0.04
N LEU A 231 7.39 8.23 -0.92
CA LEU A 231 7.66 9.59 -1.37
C LEU A 231 6.39 10.28 -1.90
N ALA A 232 5.52 9.56 -2.61
CA ALA A 232 4.25 10.08 -3.09
C ALA A 232 3.24 10.43 -1.98
N ARG A 233 3.47 9.98 -0.74
CA ARG A 233 2.61 10.30 0.41
C ARG A 233 2.98 11.62 1.10
N PHE A 234 4.22 12.08 0.99
CA PHE A 234 4.64 13.34 1.61
C PHE A 234 3.77 14.54 1.19
N PRO A 235 3.54 14.80 -0.11
CA PRO A 235 2.70 15.92 -0.53
C PRO A 235 1.28 15.87 0.03
N PHE A 236 0.74 14.66 0.21
CA PHE A 236 -0.59 14.48 0.80
C PHE A 236 -0.63 14.93 2.26
N TYR A 237 0.37 14.57 3.06
CA TYR A 237 0.42 14.99 4.47
C TYR A 237 0.82 16.44 4.63
N ASP A 238 1.75 16.94 3.81
CA ASP A 238 2.19 18.34 3.84
C ASP A 238 1.05 19.29 3.43
N ALA A 239 0.14 18.83 2.57
CA ALA A 239 -1.05 19.59 2.16
C ALA A 239 -2.14 19.67 3.24
N TYR A 240 -1.86 19.35 4.51
CA TYR A 240 -2.83 19.44 5.59
C TYR A 240 -3.29 20.89 5.77
N LEU A 241 -4.52 21.17 5.37
CA LEU A 241 -5.16 22.47 5.51
C LEU A 241 -6.51 22.27 6.21
N SER A 242 -6.60 22.65 7.48
CA SER A 242 -7.84 22.57 8.23
C SER A 242 -8.79 23.73 7.89
N VAL A 243 -10.12 23.45 7.96
CA VAL A 243 -11.14 24.49 7.92
C VAL A 243 -11.19 25.21 9.27
N GLY A 244 -11.08 26.48 9.24
CA GLY A 244 -11.41 27.35 10.36
C GLY A 244 -10.24 27.62 11.29
N PHE A 245 -9.62 28.66 10.92
CA PHE A 245 -9.10 29.65 11.86
C PHE A 245 -9.01 30.99 11.12
#